data_7168a9a200ca984e77e004259c239b03
#
_entry.id   7168a9a200ca984e77e004259c239b03
#
_cell.length_a   1.000
_cell.length_b   1.000
_cell.length_c   1.000
_cell.angle_alpha   90.00
_cell.angle_beta   90.00
_cell.angle_gamma   90.00
#
_symmetry.space_group_name_H-M   'P 1'
#
loop_
_entity.id
_entity.type
_entity.pdbx_description
1 polymer ?
#
loop_
_entity_poly.entity_id
_entity_poly.type
_entity_poly.pdbx_seq_one_letter_code
_entity_poly.pdbx_strand_id
1 'polypeptide(L)'
;MTYAHYYEKNNVNPSHILYQVTDGKSMTDSPYAIFLYLTRHKAYQHLHHTWVVDSESTDQHYRNQFQHLSHVSFVIKESKSYLKALTTCKYLINNATFPAYFTKKENQVYINTWHGTPLKHMGLDIPHSLIKTQNTMRNFLISDYIISPNKHTTTILDHAFKLSPIYQGNFLEIGYPRLDLTINSTEADIRKVLS
;
A
#
# COMPACT_ATOMS: atom_id res chain seq x y z
N MET A 1 9.47 19.36 12.08
CA MET A 1 8.67 19.64 10.87
C MET A 1 7.47 18.71 10.86
N THR A 2 6.29 19.22 10.56
CA THR A 2 5.02 18.47 10.52
C THR A 2 4.72 17.99 9.10
N TYR A 3 3.77 17.06 8.95
CA TYR A 3 3.28 16.61 7.64
C TYR A 3 2.79 17.78 6.77
N ALA A 4 2.02 18.72 7.34
CA ALA A 4 1.51 19.90 6.63
C ALA A 4 2.63 20.72 5.96
N HIS A 5 3.76 20.92 6.66
CA HIS A 5 4.91 21.62 6.09
C HIS A 5 5.48 20.94 4.82
N TYR A 6 5.57 19.59 4.82
CA TYR A 6 6.00 18.85 3.63
C TYR A 6 4.93 18.86 2.55
N TYR A 7 3.66 18.80 2.93
CA TYR A 7 2.53 18.85 2.00
C TYR A 7 2.53 20.13 1.17
N GLU A 8 2.74 21.28 1.82
CA GLU A 8 2.76 22.58 1.15
C GLU A 8 3.99 22.80 0.26
N LYS A 9 5.16 22.36 0.74
CA LYS A 9 6.45 22.70 0.09
C LYS A 9 6.88 21.71 -0.99
N ASN A 10 6.45 20.47 -0.95
CA ASN A 10 6.95 19.44 -1.87
C ASN A 10 6.03 19.29 -3.09
N ASN A 11 6.65 19.14 -4.25
CA ASN A 11 5.97 18.70 -5.46
C ASN A 11 5.97 17.17 -5.56
N VAL A 12 4.95 16.63 -6.24
CA VAL A 12 4.85 15.20 -6.53
C VAL A 12 5.79 14.83 -7.67
N ASN A 13 6.59 13.80 -7.47
CA ASN A 13 7.44 13.22 -8.50
C ASN A 13 6.69 12.09 -9.22
N PRO A 14 6.48 12.19 -10.53
CA PRO A 14 5.67 11.23 -11.29
C PRO A 14 6.26 9.82 -11.35
N SER A 15 7.57 9.67 -11.12
CA SER A 15 8.26 8.38 -11.19
C SER A 15 8.39 7.67 -9.84
N HIS A 16 7.93 8.26 -8.72
CA HIS A 16 8.13 7.70 -7.39
C HIS A 16 6.89 6.96 -6.89
N ILE A 17 7.14 5.80 -6.30
CA ILE A 17 6.13 4.93 -5.68
C ILE A 17 6.48 4.74 -4.20
N LEU A 18 5.51 4.86 -3.33
CA LEU A 18 5.61 4.51 -1.91
C LEU A 18 4.81 3.25 -1.64
N TYR A 19 5.42 2.27 -0.99
CA TYR A 19 4.78 1.04 -0.54
C TYR A 19 4.76 0.99 0.99
N GLN A 20 3.61 0.61 1.55
CA GLN A 20 3.48 0.35 2.99
C GLN A 20 2.65 -0.91 3.22
N VAL A 21 3.18 -1.85 3.99
CA VAL A 21 2.49 -3.09 4.36
C VAL A 21 2.50 -3.19 5.88
N THR A 22 1.32 -3.40 6.47
CA THR A 22 1.15 -3.65 7.91
C THR A 22 2.02 -2.71 8.77
N ASP A 23 1.88 -1.40 8.52
CA ASP A 23 2.63 -0.35 9.23
C ASP A 23 4.16 -0.40 9.07
N GLY A 24 4.66 -0.98 7.99
CA GLY A 24 6.09 -1.10 7.70
C GLY A 24 6.75 -2.35 8.27
N LYS A 25 5.99 -3.28 8.83
CA LYS A 25 6.54 -4.49 9.48
C LYS A 25 7.13 -5.51 8.52
N SER A 26 6.69 -5.49 7.26
CA SER A 26 7.18 -6.47 6.28
C SER A 26 7.06 -5.97 4.84
N MET A 27 7.85 -6.56 3.94
CA MET A 27 7.70 -6.45 2.49
C MET A 27 7.01 -7.73 1.98
N THR A 28 5.71 -7.75 2.03
CA THR A 28 4.89 -8.92 1.68
C THR A 28 3.61 -8.51 0.97
N ASP A 29 2.71 -9.47 0.78
CA ASP A 29 1.34 -9.26 0.30
C ASP A 29 1.28 -8.66 -1.12
N SER A 30 0.12 -8.13 -1.51
CA SER A 30 -0.14 -7.56 -2.82
C SER A 30 0.77 -6.40 -3.20
N PRO A 31 1.14 -5.46 -2.29
CA PRO A 31 2.13 -4.42 -2.61
C PRO A 31 3.49 -5.00 -3.03
N TYR A 32 3.93 -6.10 -2.41
CA TYR A 32 5.17 -6.75 -2.78
C TYR A 32 5.10 -7.44 -4.15
N ALA A 33 3.99 -8.08 -4.46
CA ALA A 33 3.77 -8.66 -5.79
C ALA A 33 3.81 -7.59 -6.90
N ILE A 34 3.15 -6.45 -6.67
CA ILE A 34 3.19 -5.30 -7.58
C ILE A 34 4.63 -4.78 -7.75
N PHE A 35 5.36 -4.62 -6.64
CA PHE A 35 6.77 -4.20 -6.67
C PHE A 35 7.63 -5.14 -7.49
N LEU A 36 7.56 -6.45 -7.27
CA LEU A 36 8.32 -7.44 -8.03
C LEU A 36 7.98 -7.41 -9.52
N TYR A 37 6.71 -7.25 -9.86
CA TYR A 37 6.30 -7.12 -11.26
C TYR A 37 6.95 -5.89 -11.90
N LEU A 38 6.84 -4.73 -11.27
CA LEU A 38 7.37 -3.47 -11.81
C LEU A 38 8.91 -3.48 -11.94
N THR A 39 9.63 -4.05 -10.97
CA THR A 39 11.10 -4.13 -11.02
C THR A 39 11.63 -5.09 -12.08
N ARG A 40 10.85 -6.11 -12.46
CA ARG A 40 11.25 -7.11 -13.47
C ARG A 40 10.96 -6.68 -14.90
N HIS A 41 10.07 -5.73 -15.13
CA HIS A 41 9.66 -5.33 -16.48
C HIS A 41 10.39 -4.07 -16.95
N LYS A 42 11.03 -4.14 -18.12
CA LYS A 42 11.80 -3.05 -18.71
C LYS A 42 11.02 -1.73 -18.85
N ALA A 43 9.74 -1.79 -19.15
CA ALA A 43 8.87 -0.62 -19.29
C ALA A 43 8.80 0.25 -18.03
N TYR A 44 9.08 -0.31 -16.85
CA TYR A 44 8.93 0.35 -15.55
C TYR A 44 10.26 0.66 -14.86
N GLN A 45 11.41 0.44 -15.52
CA GLN A 45 12.74 0.67 -14.93
C GLN A 45 13.03 2.13 -14.57
N HIS A 46 12.24 3.08 -15.09
CA HIS A 46 12.32 4.50 -14.75
C HIS A 46 11.68 4.83 -13.40
N LEU A 47 10.98 3.87 -12.77
CA LEU A 47 10.31 4.08 -11.51
C LEU A 47 11.25 3.90 -10.32
N HIS A 48 11.08 4.74 -9.31
CA HIS A 48 11.78 4.69 -8.03
C HIS A 48 10.85 4.15 -6.96
N HIS A 49 11.29 3.12 -6.28
CA HIS A 49 10.50 2.41 -5.28
C HIS A 49 10.96 2.77 -3.87
N THR A 50 10.07 3.26 -3.05
CA THR A 50 10.32 3.58 -1.64
C THR A 50 9.46 2.68 -0.76
N TRP A 51 10.09 1.92 0.13
CA TRP A 51 9.40 1.07 1.08
C TRP A 51 9.41 1.68 2.47
N VAL A 52 8.25 1.65 3.13
CA VAL A 52 8.13 2.01 4.54
C VAL A 52 8.54 0.81 5.38
N VAL A 53 9.42 1.05 6.34
CA VAL A 53 9.85 0.07 7.36
C VAL A 53 9.54 0.59 8.77
N ASP A 54 9.38 -0.29 9.73
CA ASP A 54 8.97 0.07 11.10
C ASP A 54 10.15 0.47 12.01
N SER A 55 11.37 0.01 11.68
CA SER A 55 12.53 0.18 12.55
C SER A 55 13.85 0.26 11.78
N GLU A 56 14.91 0.70 12.44
CA GLU A 56 16.27 0.72 11.88
C GLU A 56 16.80 -0.69 11.56
N SER A 57 16.47 -1.68 12.38
CA SER A 57 16.87 -3.07 12.14
C SER A 57 16.22 -3.64 10.89
N THR A 58 14.93 -3.35 10.68
CA THR A 58 14.19 -3.73 9.48
C THR A 58 14.73 -2.99 8.24
N ASP A 59 15.04 -1.72 8.37
CA ASP A 59 15.69 -0.91 7.32
C ASP A 59 17.01 -1.53 6.88
N GLN A 60 17.91 -1.83 7.83
CA GLN A 60 19.20 -2.45 7.53
C GLN A 60 19.06 -3.82 6.86
N HIS A 61 18.13 -4.65 7.33
CA HIS A 61 17.86 -5.96 6.75
C HIS A 61 17.47 -5.84 5.27
N TYR A 62 16.50 -5.00 4.94
CA TYR A 62 16.04 -4.86 3.56
C TYR A 62 17.03 -4.11 2.67
N ARG A 63 17.78 -3.14 3.18
CA ARG A 63 18.86 -2.49 2.42
C ARG A 63 19.90 -3.51 1.99
N ASN A 64 20.30 -4.43 2.86
CA ASN A 64 21.24 -5.50 2.51
C ASN A 64 20.66 -6.44 1.45
N GLN A 65 19.39 -6.82 1.61
CA GLN A 65 18.70 -7.71 0.67
C GLN A 65 18.55 -7.12 -0.73
N PHE A 66 18.25 -5.83 -0.83
CA PHE A 66 17.96 -5.13 -2.08
C PHE A 66 19.08 -4.19 -2.56
N GLN A 67 20.30 -4.29 -2.00
CA GLN A 67 21.45 -3.44 -2.36
C GLN A 67 21.80 -3.45 -3.84
N HIS A 68 21.43 -4.50 -4.57
CA HIS A 68 21.64 -4.63 -6.01
C HIS A 68 20.64 -3.82 -6.87
N LEU A 69 19.60 -3.25 -6.26
CA LEU A 69 18.58 -2.43 -6.92
C LEU A 69 18.76 -0.96 -6.55
N SER A 70 19.49 -0.19 -7.36
CA SER A 70 19.82 1.22 -7.08
C SER A 70 18.60 2.17 -7.03
N HIS A 71 17.47 1.74 -7.61
CA HIS A 71 16.21 2.49 -7.64
C HIS A 71 15.24 2.11 -6.50
N VAL A 72 15.71 1.35 -5.51
CA VAL A 72 14.95 0.98 -4.31
C VAL A 72 15.51 1.69 -3.09
N SER A 73 14.64 2.27 -2.30
CA SER A 73 14.97 3.00 -1.07
C SER A 73 14.03 2.65 0.06
N PHE A 74 14.44 2.92 1.30
CA PHE A 74 13.67 2.61 2.50
C PHE A 74 13.55 3.84 3.38
N VAL A 75 12.38 4.00 4.02
CA VAL A 75 12.11 5.08 4.96
C VAL A 75 11.45 4.51 6.22
N ILE A 76 11.95 4.91 7.38
CA ILE A 76 11.39 4.49 8.66
C ILE A 76 10.06 5.24 8.88
N LYS A 77 9.01 4.51 9.23
CA LYS A 77 7.68 5.05 9.53
C LYS A 77 7.78 6.21 10.54
N GLU A 78 6.98 7.24 10.36
CA GLU A 78 6.93 8.47 11.17
C GLU A 78 8.22 9.32 11.14
N SER A 79 9.26 8.94 10.40
CA SER A 79 10.46 9.75 10.21
C SER A 79 10.21 10.95 9.27
N LYS A 80 11.15 11.92 9.27
CA LYS A 80 11.10 13.04 8.31
C LYS A 80 11.11 12.57 6.86
N SER A 81 11.86 11.52 6.54
CA SER A 81 11.91 10.91 5.21
C SER A 81 10.58 10.27 4.82
N TYR A 82 9.90 9.60 5.76
CA TYR A 82 8.55 9.07 5.55
C TYR A 82 7.53 10.18 5.25
N LEU A 83 7.50 11.24 6.06
CA LEU A 83 6.61 12.38 5.84
C LEU A 83 6.86 13.05 4.47
N LYS A 84 8.14 13.15 4.08
CA LYS A 84 8.51 13.63 2.76
C LYS A 84 8.01 12.68 1.67
N ALA A 85 8.23 11.38 1.78
CA ALA A 85 7.81 10.37 0.81
C ALA A 85 6.28 10.36 0.62
N LEU A 86 5.49 10.46 1.70
CA LEU A 86 4.03 10.58 1.62
C LEU A 86 3.56 11.77 0.77
N THR A 87 4.35 12.84 0.68
CA THR A 87 3.98 14.07 -0.04
C THR A 87 4.61 14.20 -1.42
N THR A 88 5.62 13.37 -1.73
CA THR A 88 6.37 13.44 -2.99
C THR A 88 6.14 12.27 -3.93
N CYS A 89 5.78 11.08 -3.43
CA CYS A 89 5.53 9.93 -4.30
C CYS A 89 4.21 10.10 -5.05
N LYS A 90 4.24 9.87 -6.37
CA LYS A 90 3.05 9.89 -7.24
C LYS A 90 2.09 8.76 -6.89
N TYR A 91 2.64 7.56 -6.73
CA TYR A 91 1.85 6.36 -6.44
C TYR A 91 2.04 5.96 -4.98
N LEU A 92 0.94 5.73 -4.30
CA LEU A 92 0.89 5.31 -2.90
C LEU A 92 0.18 3.97 -2.84
N ILE A 93 0.88 2.91 -2.46
CA ILE A 93 0.35 1.54 -2.44
C ILE A 93 0.39 1.03 -1.00
N ASN A 94 -0.78 0.69 -0.45
CA ASN A 94 -0.92 0.26 0.94
C ASN A 94 -1.92 -0.89 1.04
N ASN A 95 -1.65 -1.88 1.88
CA ASN A 95 -2.58 -2.96 2.15
C ASN A 95 -3.43 -2.75 3.41
N ALA A 96 -3.26 -1.62 4.09
CA ALA A 96 -4.01 -1.26 5.30
C ALA A 96 -4.42 0.22 5.27
N THR A 97 -3.84 1.05 6.16
CA THR A 97 -4.16 2.48 6.24
C THR A 97 -2.91 3.33 6.36
N PHE A 98 -2.94 4.51 5.77
CA PHE A 98 -2.03 5.59 6.13
C PHE A 98 -2.51 6.31 7.40
N PRO A 99 -1.62 7.02 8.11
CA PRO A 99 -1.98 7.73 9.34
C PRO A 99 -3.14 8.71 9.17
N ALA A 100 -3.84 9.01 10.26
CA ALA A 100 -5.00 9.90 10.23
C ALA A 100 -4.69 11.33 9.74
N TYR A 101 -3.44 11.79 9.88
CA TYR A 101 -3.00 13.09 9.37
C TYR A 101 -2.70 13.10 7.86
N PHE A 102 -2.57 11.95 7.23
CA PHE A 102 -2.28 11.87 5.79
C PHE A 102 -3.44 12.43 4.97
N THR A 103 -3.14 13.29 4.02
CA THR A 103 -4.06 13.82 3.02
C THR A 103 -3.42 13.64 1.64
N LYS A 104 -4.13 12.98 0.75
CA LYS A 104 -3.68 12.75 -0.63
C LYS A 104 -3.72 14.07 -1.40
N LYS A 105 -2.67 14.38 -2.16
CA LYS A 105 -2.68 15.48 -3.13
C LYS A 105 -3.49 15.08 -4.37
N GLU A 106 -4.04 16.05 -5.06
CA GLU A 106 -4.86 15.85 -6.27
C GLU A 106 -4.12 15.03 -7.35
N ASN A 107 -2.83 15.31 -7.53
CA ASN A 107 -1.99 14.63 -8.52
C ASN A 107 -1.32 13.35 -8.02
N GLN A 108 -1.61 12.85 -6.82
CA GLN A 108 -1.23 11.54 -6.34
C GLN A 108 -2.28 10.49 -6.69
N VAL A 109 -1.85 9.25 -6.84
CA VAL A 109 -2.72 8.07 -7.04
C VAL A 109 -2.53 7.14 -5.84
N TYR A 110 -3.61 6.91 -5.10
CA TYR A 110 -3.62 5.99 -3.96
C TYR A 110 -4.33 4.69 -4.32
N ILE A 111 -3.60 3.58 -4.23
CA ILE A 111 -4.09 2.22 -4.47
C ILE A 111 -4.11 1.49 -3.12
N ASN A 112 -5.29 1.17 -2.63
CA ASN A 112 -5.45 0.31 -1.46
C ASN A 112 -5.66 -1.13 -1.92
N THR A 113 -4.72 -2.01 -1.60
CA THR A 113 -4.82 -3.42 -2.02
C THR A 113 -5.64 -4.27 -1.06
N TRP A 114 -5.99 -3.70 0.11
CA TRP A 114 -6.51 -4.45 1.23
C TRP A 114 -5.62 -5.67 1.55
N HIS A 115 -6.06 -6.58 2.40
CA HIS A 115 -5.21 -7.67 2.86
C HIS A 115 -5.92 -9.02 2.99
N GLY A 116 -7.18 -9.12 2.62
CA GLY A 116 -7.89 -10.40 2.62
C GLY A 116 -9.40 -10.26 2.50
N THR A 117 -10.04 -11.36 2.12
CA THR A 117 -11.50 -11.47 2.12
C THR A 117 -12.01 -11.47 3.56
N PRO A 118 -12.98 -10.63 3.90
CA PRO A 118 -13.55 -10.58 5.24
C PRO A 118 -14.22 -11.90 5.63
N LEU A 119 -13.77 -12.48 6.75
CA LEU A 119 -14.36 -13.69 7.33
C LEU A 119 -15.25 -13.39 8.56
N LYS A 120 -15.20 -12.17 9.05
CA LYS A 120 -15.93 -11.70 10.24
C LYS A 120 -16.57 -10.35 9.94
N HIS A 121 -17.54 -9.97 10.74
CA HIS A 121 -18.06 -8.60 10.74
C HIS A 121 -16.92 -7.60 10.90
N MET A 122 -16.97 -6.51 10.15
CA MET A 122 -15.95 -5.48 10.19
C MET A 122 -16.58 -4.09 10.02
N GLY A 123 -15.76 -3.07 10.19
CA GLY A 123 -16.24 -1.71 10.01
C GLY A 123 -17.42 -1.38 10.92
N LEU A 124 -18.42 -0.73 10.37
CA LEU A 124 -19.64 -0.33 11.08
C LEU A 124 -20.64 -1.47 11.30
N ASP A 125 -20.39 -2.65 10.75
CA ASP A 125 -21.19 -3.84 11.05
C ASP A 125 -20.86 -4.41 12.45
N ILE A 126 -19.80 -3.89 13.09
CA ILE A 126 -19.46 -4.16 14.49
C ILE A 126 -20.10 -3.07 15.36
N PRO A 127 -20.96 -3.42 16.34
CA PRO A 127 -21.55 -2.42 17.24
C PRO A 127 -20.50 -1.55 17.92
N HIS A 128 -20.77 -0.25 18.01
CA HIS A 128 -19.91 0.74 18.69
C HIS A 128 -18.49 0.89 18.11
N SER A 129 -18.26 0.51 16.85
CA SER A 129 -16.94 0.51 16.22
C SER A 129 -16.57 1.83 15.49
N LEU A 130 -17.45 2.82 15.46
CA LEU A 130 -17.29 4.05 14.65
C LEU A 130 -15.90 4.70 14.83
N ILE A 131 -15.49 4.94 16.07
CA ILE A 131 -14.19 5.58 16.35
C ILE A 131 -13.00 4.74 15.84
N LYS A 132 -13.07 3.42 16.00
CA LYS A 132 -12.01 2.50 15.54
C LYS A 132 -11.97 2.37 14.02
N THR A 133 -13.10 2.57 13.37
CA THR A 133 -13.31 2.35 11.93
C THR A 133 -13.02 3.60 11.09
N GLN A 134 -13.12 4.79 11.69
CA GLN A 134 -13.09 6.07 10.95
C GLN A 134 -11.83 6.26 10.08
N ASN A 135 -10.64 5.85 10.56
CA ASN A 135 -9.42 5.99 9.75
C ASN A 135 -9.40 5.04 8.55
N THR A 136 -9.94 3.82 8.72
CA THR A 136 -10.07 2.86 7.61
C THR A 136 -11.07 3.37 6.56
N MET A 137 -12.24 3.83 6.99
CA MET A 137 -13.23 4.47 6.09
C MET A 137 -12.61 5.61 5.32
N ARG A 138 -11.93 6.52 6.03
CA ARG A 138 -11.27 7.68 5.40
C ARG A 138 -10.22 7.22 4.38
N ASN A 139 -9.39 6.21 4.68
CA ASN A 139 -8.39 5.69 3.75
C ASN A 139 -9.05 5.12 2.48
N PHE A 140 -10.16 4.39 2.61
CA PHE A 140 -10.91 3.93 1.45
C PHE A 140 -11.48 5.10 0.65
N LEU A 141 -12.13 6.06 1.29
CA LEU A 141 -12.76 7.19 0.62
C LEU A 141 -11.79 8.08 -0.17
N ILE A 142 -10.53 8.20 0.29
CA ILE A 142 -9.51 8.99 -0.41
C ILE A 142 -8.67 8.18 -1.39
N SER A 143 -8.83 6.85 -1.44
CA SER A 143 -8.14 6.02 -2.44
C SER A 143 -8.77 6.18 -3.82
N ASP A 144 -7.94 6.17 -4.86
CA ASP A 144 -8.41 6.18 -6.24
C ASP A 144 -8.84 4.77 -6.67
N TYR A 145 -8.16 3.76 -6.12
CA TYR A 145 -8.44 2.36 -6.42
C TYR A 145 -8.42 1.51 -5.15
N ILE A 146 -9.40 0.64 -5.02
CA ILE A 146 -9.44 -0.44 -4.03
C ILE A 146 -9.39 -1.76 -4.78
N ILE A 147 -8.33 -2.55 -4.57
CA ILE A 147 -8.23 -3.88 -5.18
C ILE A 147 -9.08 -4.85 -4.37
N SER A 148 -9.94 -5.55 -5.06
CA SER A 148 -10.81 -6.60 -4.52
C SER A 148 -10.65 -7.90 -5.31
N PRO A 149 -10.72 -9.07 -4.68
CA PRO A 149 -10.61 -10.34 -5.39
C PRO A 149 -11.87 -10.68 -6.17
N ASN A 150 -13.03 -10.17 -5.75
CA ASN A 150 -14.33 -10.53 -6.33
C ASN A 150 -15.45 -9.63 -5.81
N LYS A 151 -16.62 -9.74 -6.42
CA LYS A 151 -17.85 -8.99 -6.07
C LYS A 151 -18.26 -9.16 -4.61
N HIS A 152 -18.12 -10.35 -4.05
CA HIS A 152 -18.48 -10.61 -2.64
C HIS A 152 -17.68 -9.70 -1.70
N THR A 153 -16.36 -9.66 -1.85
CA THR A 153 -15.48 -8.80 -1.04
C THR A 153 -15.80 -7.32 -1.25
N THR A 154 -16.00 -6.90 -2.49
CA THR A 154 -16.40 -5.51 -2.82
C THR A 154 -17.67 -5.13 -2.07
N THR A 155 -18.71 -5.97 -2.13
CA THR A 155 -20.00 -5.72 -1.47
C THR A 155 -19.85 -5.59 0.04
N ILE A 156 -19.03 -6.45 0.67
CA ILE A 156 -18.78 -6.38 2.12
C ILE A 156 -18.04 -5.09 2.50
N LEU A 157 -16.97 -4.74 1.77
CA LEU A 157 -16.22 -3.52 2.04
C LEU A 157 -17.09 -2.27 1.86
N ASP A 158 -17.85 -2.22 0.78
CA ASP A 158 -18.77 -1.11 0.52
C ASP A 158 -19.80 -0.96 1.65
N HIS A 159 -20.45 -2.06 2.05
CA HIS A 159 -21.46 -2.04 3.11
C HIS A 159 -20.86 -1.72 4.47
N ALA A 160 -19.81 -2.44 4.89
CA ALA A 160 -19.22 -2.32 6.21
C ALA A 160 -18.59 -0.95 6.48
N PHE A 161 -18.10 -0.27 5.45
CA PHE A 161 -17.49 1.05 5.56
C PHE A 161 -18.35 2.17 4.97
N LYS A 162 -19.60 1.87 4.54
CA LYS A 162 -20.57 2.85 4.00
C LYS A 162 -19.95 3.73 2.90
N LEU A 163 -19.29 3.09 1.96
CA LEU A 163 -18.54 3.80 0.91
C LEU A 163 -19.48 4.40 -0.12
N SER A 164 -20.46 3.63 -0.61
CA SER A 164 -21.51 4.16 -1.48
C SER A 164 -22.48 5.05 -0.65
N PRO A 165 -22.90 6.19 -1.16
CA PRO A 165 -22.67 6.76 -2.49
C PRO A 165 -21.55 7.83 -2.54
N ILE A 166 -20.67 7.91 -1.56
CA ILE A 166 -19.70 9.02 -1.40
C ILE A 166 -18.28 8.68 -1.92
N TYR A 167 -17.97 7.41 -2.15
CA TYR A 167 -16.69 6.99 -2.72
C TYR A 167 -16.61 7.39 -4.20
N GLN A 168 -15.58 8.13 -4.56
CA GLN A 168 -15.34 8.64 -5.91
C GLN A 168 -14.29 7.83 -6.69
N GLY A 169 -13.65 6.85 -6.05
CA GLY A 169 -12.68 5.96 -6.67
C GLY A 169 -13.34 4.72 -7.31
N ASN A 170 -12.52 3.73 -7.62
CA ASN A 170 -12.94 2.52 -8.30
C ASN A 170 -12.57 1.25 -7.53
N PHE A 171 -13.49 0.32 -7.40
CA PHE A 171 -13.14 -1.06 -7.03
C PHE A 171 -12.62 -1.80 -8.28
N LEU A 172 -11.45 -2.40 -8.14
CA LEU A 172 -10.85 -3.24 -9.17
C LEU A 172 -10.99 -4.72 -8.76
N GLU A 173 -11.97 -5.40 -9.31
CA GLU A 173 -12.25 -6.83 -9.06
C GLU A 173 -11.35 -7.72 -9.93
N ILE A 174 -10.06 -7.75 -9.63
CA ILE A 174 -9.00 -8.38 -10.44
C ILE A 174 -8.24 -9.50 -9.73
N GLY A 175 -8.71 -9.95 -8.58
CA GLY A 175 -7.96 -10.86 -7.72
C GLY A 175 -6.98 -10.12 -6.81
N TYR A 176 -6.28 -10.88 -5.95
CA TYR A 176 -5.19 -10.31 -5.15
C TYR A 176 -3.85 -10.51 -5.88
N PRO A 177 -3.10 -9.45 -6.20
CA PRO A 177 -1.80 -9.56 -6.88
C PRO A 177 -0.81 -10.53 -6.20
N ARG A 178 -0.89 -10.70 -4.86
CA ARG A 178 -0.05 -11.68 -4.14
C ARG A 178 -0.24 -13.11 -4.61
N LEU A 179 -1.40 -13.47 -5.14
CA LEU A 179 -1.67 -14.83 -5.64
C LEU A 179 -0.88 -15.13 -6.91
N ASP A 180 -0.54 -14.12 -7.69
CA ASP A 180 0.28 -14.26 -8.89
C ASP A 180 1.67 -14.80 -8.55
N LEU A 181 2.21 -14.49 -7.37
CA LEU A 181 3.48 -15.02 -6.90
C LEU A 181 3.42 -16.54 -6.72
N THR A 182 2.31 -17.07 -6.20
CA THR A 182 2.10 -18.50 -6.03
C THR A 182 1.81 -19.20 -7.36
N ILE A 183 0.91 -18.62 -8.16
CA ILE A 183 0.47 -19.22 -9.45
C ILE A 183 1.63 -19.29 -10.45
N ASN A 184 2.49 -18.27 -10.46
CA ASN A 184 3.63 -18.19 -11.39
C ASN A 184 4.95 -18.71 -10.80
N SER A 185 4.95 -19.29 -9.58
CA SER A 185 6.15 -19.89 -8.98
C SER A 185 6.56 -21.15 -9.70
N THR A 186 7.85 -21.28 -9.96
CA THR A 186 8.45 -22.53 -10.45
C THR A 186 8.74 -23.48 -9.28
N GLU A 187 8.96 -24.76 -9.57
CA GLU A 187 9.39 -25.74 -8.56
C GLU A 187 10.70 -25.32 -7.87
N ALA A 188 11.62 -24.67 -8.61
CA ALA A 188 12.87 -24.15 -8.08
C ALA A 188 12.65 -23.02 -7.08
N ASP A 189 11.68 -22.11 -7.35
CA ASP A 189 11.31 -21.03 -6.44
C ASP A 189 10.74 -21.60 -5.13
N ILE A 190 9.87 -22.60 -5.23
CA ILE A 190 9.25 -23.26 -4.08
C ILE A 190 10.32 -23.94 -3.22
N ARG A 191 11.23 -24.71 -3.82
CA ARG A 191 12.33 -25.37 -3.09
C ARG A 191 13.23 -24.39 -2.35
N LYS A 192 13.53 -23.23 -2.96
CA LYS A 192 14.35 -22.18 -2.33
C LYS A 192 13.70 -21.56 -1.09
N VAL A 193 12.39 -21.55 -1.01
CA VAL A 193 11.66 -21.01 0.16
C VAL A 193 11.57 -22.05 1.29
N LEU A 194 11.59 -23.36 0.94
CA LEU A 194 11.47 -24.47 1.89
C LEU A 194 12.82 -24.96 2.43
N SER A 195 13.95 -24.51 1.88
CA SER A 195 15.32 -24.81 2.34
C SER A 195 15.83 -23.78 3.34
#